data_2330752d45695d87b117ca9e2607295c
#
_entry.id   2330752d45695d87b117ca9e2607295c
#
_cell.length_a   1.000
_cell.length_b   1.000
_cell.length_c   1.000
_cell.angle_alpha   90.00
_cell.angle_beta   90.00
_cell.angle_gamma   90.00
#
_symmetry.space_group_name_H-M   'P 1'
#
loop_
_entity.id
_entity.type
_entity.pdbx_description
1 polymer ?
#
loop_
_entity_poly.entity_id
_entity_poly.type
_entity_poly.pdbx_seq_one_letter_code
_entity_poly.pdbx_strand_id
1 'polypeptide(L)'
;YVKQQYPELIQNANDASIFSVLLDLNAAIGDNLNYHIDRSLQETVLQYAQQRSSLFNIARTYGLKIPGNRPSVAVVDLSVTVPVMGDKENTRYLGLLRRNSQFKGAGEVFELVNDVDFANAFDSKGFPNRTKTPNFDANGNVINYTITKREVVVNGVTKVFKKVITSTDVKPFLKVFLPEKNVLGVTAVMQKDGTSIQSLPKNTDFINATSKWYEVEALVQDKVFVEDSSKRSDKPGIKIGKWQNTDNRFISEYTPEGFFFLTLGGGSSSAEDSLDELSSTGYKLDLNQYMNNLSLGRSPQANTTIF
;
A
#
# COMPACT_ATOMS: atom_id res chain seq x y z
N TYR A 1 2.86 -49.47 32.45
CA TYR A 1 1.97 -48.76 33.38
C TYR A 1 0.56 -49.34 33.31
N VAL A 2 -0.11 -49.47 32.16
CA VAL A 2 -1.49 -49.94 32.03
C VAL A 2 -1.63 -51.41 32.46
N LYS A 3 -0.66 -52.28 32.10
CA LYS A 3 -0.64 -53.68 32.58
C LYS A 3 -0.48 -53.82 34.11
N GLN A 4 0.19 -52.87 34.75
CA GLN A 4 0.37 -52.87 36.21
C GLN A 4 -0.86 -52.37 36.96
N GLN A 5 -1.58 -51.42 36.40
CA GLN A 5 -2.76 -50.81 37.05
C GLN A 5 -4.06 -51.61 36.81
N TYR A 6 -4.17 -52.27 35.66
CA TYR A 6 -5.39 -52.98 35.27
C TYR A 6 -5.12 -54.37 34.72
N PRO A 7 -4.54 -55.27 35.54
CA PRO A 7 -4.15 -56.59 35.09
C PRO A 7 -5.34 -57.50 34.70
N GLU A 8 -6.53 -57.26 35.26
CA GLU A 8 -7.74 -58.04 34.95
C GLU A 8 -8.36 -57.65 33.57
N LEU A 9 -8.12 -56.40 33.08
CA LEU A 9 -8.65 -55.95 31.81
C LEU A 9 -7.75 -56.34 30.63
N ILE A 10 -6.48 -56.71 30.89
CA ILE A 10 -5.49 -56.91 29.83
C ILE A 10 -4.89 -58.30 29.93
N GLN A 11 -5.72 -59.34 29.79
CA GLN A 11 -5.25 -60.73 29.83
C GLN A 11 -4.53 -61.19 28.54
N ASN A 12 -4.78 -60.52 27.37
CA ASN A 12 -4.21 -60.90 26.08
C ASN A 12 -3.72 -59.66 25.32
N ALA A 13 -2.73 -58.96 25.85
CA ALA A 13 -2.08 -57.86 25.09
C ALA A 13 -0.98 -58.45 24.18
N ASN A 14 -1.38 -59.18 23.15
CA ASN A 14 -0.52 -59.47 22.01
C ASN A 14 -0.51 -58.28 21.10
N ASP A 15 0.61 -58.00 20.38
CA ASP A 15 0.79 -56.88 19.46
C ASP A 15 -0.26 -56.81 18.34
N ALA A 16 -1.00 -57.90 18.12
CA ALA A 16 -2.09 -58.01 17.17
C ALA A 16 -3.49 -57.85 17.79
N SER A 17 -3.61 -57.52 19.07
CA SER A 17 -4.93 -57.36 19.71
C SER A 17 -5.53 -55.99 19.35
N ILE A 18 -6.85 -55.91 19.15
CA ILE A 18 -7.57 -54.65 18.90
C ILE A 18 -7.29 -53.62 20.00
N PHE A 19 -7.07 -54.09 21.23
CA PHE A 19 -6.75 -53.23 22.37
C PHE A 19 -5.36 -52.59 22.24
N SER A 20 -4.32 -53.32 21.82
CA SER A 20 -2.99 -52.71 21.58
C SER A 20 -3.01 -51.71 20.46
N VAL A 21 -3.73 -51.97 19.35
CA VAL A 21 -3.91 -51.04 18.24
C VAL A 21 -4.61 -49.77 18.71
N LEU A 22 -5.66 -49.86 19.54
CA LEU A 22 -6.33 -48.67 20.10
C LEU A 22 -5.44 -47.87 21.05
N LEU A 23 -4.59 -48.55 21.80
CA LEU A 23 -3.65 -47.93 22.74
C LEU A 23 -2.54 -47.17 21.97
N ASP A 24 -2.01 -47.81 20.92
CA ASP A 24 -1.03 -47.19 20.04
C ASP A 24 -1.62 -45.98 19.26
N LEU A 25 -2.89 -46.12 18.84
CA LEU A 25 -3.60 -45.00 18.20
C LEU A 25 -3.77 -43.80 19.15
N ASN A 26 -4.16 -44.10 20.42
CA ASN A 26 -4.29 -43.05 21.43
C ASN A 26 -2.93 -42.41 21.77
N ALA A 27 -1.87 -43.20 21.84
CA ALA A 27 -0.51 -42.71 22.05
C ALA A 27 -0.08 -41.80 20.87
N ALA A 28 -0.31 -42.22 19.61
CA ALA A 28 -0.02 -41.46 18.43
C ALA A 28 -0.82 -40.16 18.36
N ILE A 29 -2.09 -40.17 18.79
CA ILE A 29 -2.91 -38.94 18.89
C ILE A 29 -2.32 -38.01 19.96
N GLY A 30 -1.91 -38.54 21.11
CA GLY A 30 -1.28 -37.77 22.18
C GLY A 30 0.02 -37.11 21.74
N ASP A 31 0.88 -37.84 21.07
CA ASP A 31 2.14 -37.31 20.52
C ASP A 31 1.89 -36.23 19.47
N ASN A 32 0.90 -36.45 18.60
CA ASN A 32 0.52 -35.45 17.58
C ASN A 32 -0.01 -34.14 18.23
N LEU A 33 -0.87 -34.29 19.26
CA LEU A 33 -1.38 -33.14 20.01
C LEU A 33 -0.25 -32.37 20.71
N ASN A 34 0.67 -33.07 21.38
CA ASN A 34 1.83 -32.43 22.01
C ASN A 34 2.70 -31.72 20.99
N TYR A 35 2.96 -32.32 19.82
CA TYR A 35 3.68 -31.66 18.73
C TYR A 35 3.00 -30.37 18.28
N HIS A 36 1.68 -30.42 18.12
CA HIS A 36 0.93 -29.21 17.68
C HIS A 36 0.91 -28.12 18.76
N ILE A 37 0.84 -28.49 20.04
CA ILE A 37 0.92 -27.55 21.17
C ILE A 37 2.29 -26.89 21.20
N ASP A 38 3.37 -27.66 21.15
CA ASP A 38 4.74 -27.17 21.16
C ASP A 38 4.99 -26.27 19.95
N ARG A 39 4.52 -26.68 18.77
CA ARG A 39 4.61 -25.88 17.55
C ARG A 39 3.86 -24.57 17.68
N SER A 40 2.65 -24.61 18.22
CA SER A 40 1.84 -23.41 18.44
C SER A 40 2.52 -22.42 19.40
N LEU A 41 3.12 -22.92 20.48
CA LEU A 41 3.88 -22.10 21.42
C LEU A 41 5.13 -21.50 20.77
N GLN A 42 5.87 -22.28 19.98
CA GLN A 42 7.04 -21.78 19.24
C GLN A 42 6.69 -20.65 18.27
N GLU A 43 5.53 -20.75 17.61
CA GLU A 43 5.06 -19.72 16.69
C GLU A 43 4.69 -18.38 17.38
N THR A 44 4.53 -18.35 18.71
CA THR A 44 4.31 -17.08 19.45
C THR A 44 5.60 -16.33 19.76
N VAL A 45 6.74 -16.97 19.64
CA VAL A 45 8.04 -16.37 19.96
C VAL A 45 8.80 -16.04 18.68
N LEU A 46 9.23 -14.77 18.52
CA LEU A 46 9.90 -14.27 17.32
C LEU A 46 11.09 -15.13 16.87
N GLN A 47 11.88 -15.63 17.81
CA GLN A 47 13.07 -16.44 17.50
C GLN A 47 12.76 -17.81 16.90
N TYR A 48 11.59 -18.36 17.21
CA TYR A 48 11.17 -19.71 16.82
C TYR A 48 10.06 -19.73 15.78
N ALA A 49 9.40 -18.57 15.55
CA ALA A 49 8.33 -18.44 14.57
C ALA A 49 8.85 -18.68 13.16
N GLN A 50 8.26 -19.65 12.47
CA GLN A 50 8.63 -20.01 11.09
C GLN A 50 7.53 -19.67 10.09
N GLN A 51 6.28 -19.58 10.54
CA GLN A 51 5.17 -19.23 9.67
C GLN A 51 5.14 -17.73 9.41
N ARG A 52 4.98 -17.37 8.15
CA ARG A 52 4.89 -15.96 7.73
C ARG A 52 3.74 -15.23 8.44
N SER A 53 2.61 -15.89 8.63
CA SER A 53 1.46 -15.35 9.38
C SER A 53 1.80 -14.99 10.82
N SER A 54 2.54 -15.88 11.50
CA SER A 54 2.99 -15.66 12.89
C SER A 54 3.92 -14.46 12.99
N LEU A 55 4.89 -14.36 12.07
CA LEU A 55 5.81 -13.23 12.00
C LEU A 55 5.06 -11.90 11.74
N PHE A 56 4.06 -11.91 10.86
CA PHE A 56 3.20 -10.74 10.61
C PHE A 56 2.44 -10.31 11.85
N ASN A 57 1.85 -11.27 12.57
CA ASN A 57 1.10 -10.98 13.79
C ASN A 57 2.01 -10.42 14.89
N ILE A 58 3.19 -11.03 15.08
CA ILE A 58 4.19 -10.54 16.04
C ILE A 58 4.62 -9.11 15.67
N ALA A 59 4.96 -8.85 14.40
CA ALA A 59 5.33 -7.51 13.95
C ALA A 59 4.23 -6.48 14.22
N ARG A 60 2.97 -6.81 13.96
CA ARG A 60 1.82 -5.95 14.26
C ARG A 60 1.66 -5.69 15.77
N THR A 61 1.87 -6.70 16.60
CA THR A 61 1.83 -6.54 18.07
C THR A 61 2.84 -5.52 18.55
N TYR A 62 4.01 -5.45 17.90
CA TYR A 62 5.02 -4.42 18.17
C TYR A 62 4.81 -3.10 17.42
N GLY A 63 3.69 -2.93 16.70
CA GLY A 63 3.39 -1.72 15.94
C GLY A 63 4.27 -1.53 14.69
N LEU A 64 4.94 -2.57 14.22
CA LEU A 64 5.79 -2.50 13.04
C LEU A 64 4.94 -2.61 11.77
N LYS A 65 5.05 -1.63 10.88
CA LYS A 65 4.50 -1.70 9.53
C LYS A 65 5.42 -2.56 8.66
N ILE A 66 4.88 -3.66 8.16
CA ILE A 66 5.66 -4.57 7.32
C ILE A 66 5.80 -3.94 5.93
N PRO A 67 7.04 -3.68 5.46
CA PRO A 67 7.24 -3.10 4.15
C PRO A 67 6.83 -4.09 3.06
N GLY A 68 6.21 -3.56 2.02
CA GLY A 68 5.94 -4.32 0.79
C GLY A 68 7.17 -4.48 -0.09
N ASN A 69 6.93 -4.99 -1.28
CA ASN A 69 7.97 -5.10 -2.29
C ASN A 69 8.48 -3.69 -2.67
N ARG A 70 9.77 -3.58 -2.91
CA ARG A 70 10.37 -2.34 -3.39
C ARG A 70 10.56 -2.44 -4.90
N PRO A 71 10.18 -1.41 -5.67
CA PRO A 71 10.38 -1.39 -7.10
C PRO A 71 11.87 -1.23 -7.44
N SER A 72 12.28 -1.74 -8.58
CA SER A 72 13.57 -1.42 -9.16
C SER A 72 13.55 0.02 -9.67
N VAL A 73 14.63 0.74 -9.46
CA VAL A 73 14.79 2.14 -9.90
C VAL A 73 15.91 2.19 -10.93
N ALA A 74 15.69 2.86 -12.03
CA ALA A 74 16.68 3.09 -13.06
C ALA A 74 16.81 4.58 -13.39
N VAL A 75 17.99 4.98 -13.81
CA VAL A 75 18.24 6.33 -14.34
C VAL A 75 18.37 6.18 -15.85
N VAL A 76 17.58 6.95 -16.58
CA VAL A 76 17.52 6.91 -18.04
C VAL A 76 17.80 8.28 -18.64
N ASP A 77 18.45 8.27 -19.81
CA ASP A 77 18.67 9.45 -20.62
C ASP A 77 17.54 9.57 -21.65
N LEU A 78 16.68 10.55 -21.47
CA LEU A 78 15.56 10.85 -22.37
C LEU A 78 15.98 11.90 -23.39
N SER A 79 15.96 11.53 -24.66
CA SER A 79 16.41 12.39 -25.76
C SER A 79 15.27 12.75 -26.69
N VAL A 80 15.22 14.00 -27.11
CA VAL A 80 14.33 14.50 -28.15
C VAL A 80 15.13 15.25 -29.21
N THR A 81 14.86 14.96 -30.48
CA THR A 81 15.50 15.66 -31.61
C THR A 81 14.55 16.74 -32.12
N VAL A 82 15.03 17.97 -32.18
CA VAL A 82 14.25 19.12 -32.60
C VAL A 82 14.92 19.84 -33.78
N PRO A 83 14.15 20.34 -34.76
CA PRO A 83 14.70 21.10 -35.89
C PRO A 83 15.33 22.41 -35.45
N VAL A 84 16.19 22.92 -36.30
CA VAL A 84 16.80 24.23 -36.15
C VAL A 84 15.80 25.35 -36.53
N MET A 85 15.83 26.45 -35.78
CA MET A 85 15.16 27.69 -36.11
C MET A 85 16.17 28.85 -36.02
N GLY A 86 16.73 29.26 -37.16
CA GLY A 86 17.92 30.12 -37.18
C GLY A 86 19.12 29.36 -36.60
N ASP A 87 19.83 29.96 -35.66
CA ASP A 87 21.01 29.33 -34.98
C ASP A 87 20.67 28.61 -33.68
N LYS A 88 19.38 28.44 -33.39
CA LYS A 88 18.91 27.84 -32.12
C LYS A 88 17.95 26.70 -32.37
N GLU A 89 17.74 25.91 -31.29
CA GLU A 89 16.70 24.89 -31.28
C GLU A 89 15.29 25.49 -31.41
N ASN A 90 14.42 24.85 -32.16
CA ASN A 90 13.04 25.25 -32.25
C ASN A 90 12.27 24.80 -30.98
N THR A 91 12.04 25.75 -30.08
CA THR A 91 11.41 25.49 -28.77
C THR A 91 9.95 25.00 -28.86
N ARG A 92 9.30 25.22 -30.04
CA ARG A 92 7.92 24.73 -30.25
C ARG A 92 7.81 23.20 -30.28
N TYR A 93 8.91 22.51 -30.58
CA TYR A 93 8.97 21.04 -30.62
C TYR A 93 9.46 20.43 -29.31
N LEU A 94 9.79 21.27 -28.31
CA LEU A 94 10.16 20.79 -26.97
C LEU A 94 8.90 20.49 -26.19
N GLY A 95 8.68 19.19 -25.96
CA GLY A 95 7.50 18.70 -25.26
C GLY A 95 7.70 18.57 -23.76
N LEU A 96 6.58 18.35 -23.07
CA LEU A 96 6.52 17.99 -21.68
C LEU A 96 6.13 16.50 -21.58
N LEU A 97 6.98 15.67 -21.01
CA LEU A 97 6.63 14.32 -20.59
C LEU A 97 6.05 14.35 -19.18
N ARG A 98 4.85 13.85 -19.05
CA ARG A 98 4.18 13.79 -17.76
C ARG A 98 4.71 12.62 -16.91
N ARG A 99 4.67 12.78 -15.61
CA ARG A 99 4.85 11.67 -14.67
C ARG A 99 3.92 10.52 -15.05
N ASN A 100 4.30 9.30 -14.70
CA ASN A 100 3.63 8.05 -15.07
C ASN A 100 3.64 7.76 -16.59
N SER A 101 4.42 8.52 -17.40
CA SER A 101 4.72 8.10 -18.78
C SER A 101 5.49 6.79 -18.75
N GLN A 102 5.06 5.82 -19.57
CA GLN A 102 5.57 4.46 -19.54
C GLN A 102 6.68 4.26 -20.59
N PHE A 103 7.73 3.57 -20.14
CA PHE A 103 8.85 3.13 -20.97
C PHE A 103 9.00 1.62 -20.84
N LYS A 104 9.34 0.96 -21.93
CA LYS A 104 9.64 -0.47 -21.95
C LYS A 104 11.14 -0.68 -22.11
N GLY A 105 11.70 -1.52 -21.23
CA GLY A 105 13.11 -1.89 -21.29
C GLY A 105 13.31 -3.28 -20.69
N ALA A 106 14.15 -4.11 -21.35
CA ALA A 106 14.47 -5.46 -20.88
C ALA A 106 13.24 -6.36 -20.54
N GLY A 107 12.12 -6.16 -21.24
CA GLY A 107 10.88 -6.92 -21.02
C GLY A 107 9.98 -6.34 -19.91
N GLU A 108 10.45 -5.35 -19.17
CA GLU A 108 9.73 -4.71 -18.07
C GLU A 108 9.20 -3.33 -18.45
N VAL A 109 8.21 -2.87 -17.70
CA VAL A 109 7.62 -1.53 -17.83
C VAL A 109 8.10 -0.65 -16.70
N PHE A 110 8.56 0.55 -17.06
CA PHE A 110 8.99 1.57 -16.13
C PHE A 110 8.12 2.82 -16.29
N GLU A 111 7.84 3.48 -15.20
CA GLU A 111 7.11 4.75 -15.19
C GLU A 111 8.00 5.91 -14.73
N LEU A 112 7.81 7.06 -15.35
CA LEU A 112 8.50 8.30 -15.01
C LEU A 112 8.00 8.83 -13.67
N VAL A 113 8.93 9.16 -12.78
CA VAL A 113 8.61 9.62 -11.43
C VAL A 113 8.14 11.09 -11.43
N ASN A 114 8.77 11.95 -12.24
CA ASN A 114 8.51 13.39 -12.29
C ASN A 114 8.11 13.83 -13.69
N ASP A 115 7.46 14.99 -13.79
CA ASP A 115 7.27 15.67 -15.07
C ASP A 115 8.62 16.13 -15.63
N VAL A 116 8.87 15.90 -16.93
CA VAL A 116 10.10 16.29 -17.62
C VAL A 116 9.78 17.31 -18.70
N ASP A 117 10.14 18.54 -18.45
CA ASP A 117 10.00 19.64 -19.42
C ASP A 117 11.33 19.83 -20.15
N PHE A 118 11.38 19.50 -21.44
CA PHE A 118 12.56 19.69 -22.28
C PHE A 118 12.83 21.16 -22.63
N ALA A 119 11.84 22.04 -22.50
CA ALA A 119 12.03 23.46 -22.73
C ALA A 119 12.83 24.13 -21.61
N ASN A 120 12.72 23.62 -20.39
CA ASN A 120 13.45 24.15 -19.26
C ASN A 120 14.91 23.68 -19.27
N ALA A 121 15.86 24.62 -19.45
CA ALA A 121 17.27 24.33 -19.56
C ALA A 121 18.00 24.27 -18.22
N PHE A 122 17.38 24.78 -17.15
CA PHE A 122 17.99 24.93 -15.85
C PHE A 122 17.09 24.31 -14.78
N ASP A 123 17.71 23.82 -13.72
CA ASP A 123 16.98 23.40 -12.52
C ASP A 123 16.55 24.63 -11.67
N SER A 124 15.85 24.39 -10.58
CA SER A 124 15.41 25.43 -9.64
C SER A 124 16.57 26.21 -8.98
N LYS A 125 17.80 25.71 -9.10
CA LYS A 125 19.03 26.31 -8.57
C LYS A 125 19.84 27.04 -9.62
N GLY A 126 19.39 27.06 -10.87
CA GLY A 126 20.11 27.67 -11.97
C GLY A 126 21.21 26.80 -12.59
N PHE A 127 21.33 25.52 -12.21
CA PHE A 127 22.26 24.60 -12.87
C PHE A 127 21.66 24.02 -14.15
N PRO A 128 22.47 23.85 -15.22
CA PRO A 128 22.01 23.21 -16.45
C PRO A 128 21.51 21.78 -16.13
N ASN A 129 20.29 21.48 -16.51
CA ASN A 129 19.64 20.17 -16.32
C ASN A 129 19.36 19.44 -17.62
N ARG A 130 19.87 19.94 -18.74
CA ARG A 130 19.79 19.30 -20.05
C ARG A 130 21.10 19.42 -20.82
N THR A 131 21.38 18.44 -21.66
CA THR A 131 22.48 18.49 -22.62
C THR A 131 21.90 18.78 -24.00
N LYS A 132 22.54 19.70 -24.72
CA LYS A 132 22.19 20.07 -26.09
C LYS A 132 23.33 19.71 -27.02
N THR A 133 23.09 18.80 -27.96
CA THR A 133 24.08 18.34 -28.94
C THR A 133 23.62 18.69 -30.34
N PRO A 134 24.39 19.48 -31.12
CA PRO A 134 24.08 19.78 -32.52
C PRO A 134 24.37 18.53 -33.37
N ASN A 135 23.53 18.26 -34.35
CA ASN A 135 23.76 17.29 -35.40
C ASN A 135 24.02 18.01 -36.71
N PHE A 136 25.08 17.59 -37.41
CA PHE A 136 25.56 18.26 -38.62
C PHE A 136 25.24 17.46 -39.88
N ASP A 137 25.05 18.16 -41.00
CA ASP A 137 25.00 17.54 -42.31
C ASP A 137 26.43 17.27 -42.84
N ALA A 138 26.52 16.70 -44.07
CA ALA A 138 27.80 16.45 -44.74
C ALA A 138 28.57 17.73 -45.04
N ASN A 139 27.93 18.87 -45.06
CA ASN A 139 28.49 20.19 -45.36
C ASN A 139 28.88 20.96 -44.08
N GLY A 140 28.70 20.39 -42.88
CA GLY A 140 29.01 21.01 -41.62
C GLY A 140 27.94 21.98 -41.10
N ASN A 141 26.74 22.02 -41.70
CA ASN A 141 25.64 22.83 -41.20
C ASN A 141 24.83 22.07 -40.14
N VAL A 142 24.33 22.77 -39.12
CA VAL A 142 23.48 22.17 -38.10
C VAL A 142 22.09 21.89 -38.68
N ILE A 143 21.69 20.62 -38.71
CA ILE A 143 20.36 20.20 -39.22
C ILE A 143 19.33 20.19 -38.10
N ASN A 144 19.73 19.70 -36.93
CA ASN A 144 18.86 19.60 -35.77
C ASN A 144 19.68 19.57 -34.46
N TYR A 145 18.99 19.69 -33.35
CA TYR A 145 19.60 19.53 -32.02
C TYR A 145 18.98 18.33 -31.30
N THR A 146 19.81 17.51 -30.70
CA THR A 146 19.40 16.49 -29.77
C THR A 146 19.49 17.03 -28.35
N ILE A 147 18.36 17.08 -27.67
CA ILE A 147 18.26 17.55 -26.28
C ILE A 147 18.03 16.34 -25.39
N THR A 148 18.94 16.13 -24.45
CA THR A 148 18.92 14.98 -23.52
C THR A 148 18.74 15.46 -22.10
N LYS A 149 17.84 14.81 -21.36
CA LYS A 149 17.67 14.95 -19.91
C LYS A 149 17.81 13.60 -19.23
N ARG A 150 18.46 13.61 -18.07
CA ARG A 150 18.63 12.44 -17.24
C ARG A 150 17.57 12.42 -16.16
N GLU A 151 16.77 11.33 -16.10
CA GLU A 151 15.63 11.22 -15.21
C GLU A 151 15.51 9.84 -14.58
N VAL A 152 14.80 9.79 -13.47
CA VAL A 152 14.56 8.56 -12.71
C VAL A 152 13.25 7.93 -13.16
N VAL A 153 13.32 6.64 -13.43
CA VAL A 153 12.15 5.79 -13.73
C VAL A 153 12.09 4.64 -12.74
N VAL A 154 10.88 4.21 -12.45
CA VAL A 154 10.60 3.14 -11.46
C VAL A 154 9.86 2.02 -12.17
N ASN A 155 10.27 0.77 -11.90
CA ASN A 155 9.60 -0.42 -12.42
C ASN A 155 8.20 -0.51 -11.80
N GLY A 156 7.20 -0.70 -12.65
CA GLY A 156 5.80 -0.84 -12.26
C GLY A 156 4.86 -0.09 -13.18
N VAL A 157 3.57 -0.30 -12.95
CA VAL A 157 2.50 0.35 -13.70
C VAL A 157 1.46 0.87 -12.71
N THR A 158 1.13 2.15 -12.84
CA THR A 158 0.04 2.75 -12.07
C THR A 158 -1.29 2.32 -12.66
N LYS A 159 -2.08 1.62 -11.87
CA LYS A 159 -3.43 1.17 -12.23
C LYS A 159 -4.47 1.89 -11.40
N VAL A 160 -5.64 2.08 -11.95
CA VAL A 160 -6.80 2.63 -11.25
C VAL A 160 -7.72 1.49 -10.84
N PHE A 161 -8.06 1.47 -9.57
CA PHE A 161 -9.03 0.56 -8.99
C PHE A 161 -10.25 1.35 -8.53
N LYS A 162 -11.43 0.74 -8.54
CA LYS A 162 -12.65 1.35 -8.00
C LYS A 162 -13.39 0.38 -7.08
N LYS A 163 -13.94 0.90 -6.01
CA LYS A 163 -14.85 0.19 -5.12
C LYS A 163 -16.10 1.06 -4.92
N VAL A 164 -17.26 0.53 -5.29
CA VAL A 164 -18.54 1.15 -4.96
C VAL A 164 -18.86 0.81 -3.51
N ILE A 165 -19.21 1.80 -2.72
CA ILE A 165 -19.60 1.66 -1.32
C ILE A 165 -21.12 1.63 -1.27
N THR A 166 -21.66 0.48 -0.94
CA THR A 166 -23.10 0.27 -0.72
C THR A 166 -23.46 0.55 0.74
N SER A 167 -24.75 0.58 1.06
CA SER A 167 -25.19 0.72 2.46
C SER A 167 -24.68 -0.42 3.37
N THR A 168 -24.49 -1.61 2.80
CA THR A 168 -23.97 -2.79 3.52
C THR A 168 -22.46 -2.73 3.74
N ASP A 169 -21.73 -1.93 2.96
CA ASP A 169 -20.28 -1.72 3.10
C ASP A 169 -19.93 -0.66 4.16
N VAL A 170 -20.91 0.14 4.61
CA VAL A 170 -20.67 1.18 5.63
C VAL A 170 -20.48 0.52 6.99
N LYS A 171 -19.22 0.25 7.32
CA LYS A 171 -18.80 -0.36 8.56
C LYS A 171 -17.55 0.38 9.09
N PRO A 172 -17.41 0.51 10.41
CA PRO A 172 -16.16 0.97 11.00
C PRO A 172 -14.99 0.13 10.50
N PHE A 173 -13.88 0.79 10.18
CA PHE A 173 -12.64 0.14 9.74
C PHE A 173 -12.82 -0.74 8.50
N LEU A 174 -13.63 -0.28 7.54
CA LEU A 174 -13.84 -1.01 6.29
C LEU A 174 -12.51 -1.32 5.62
N LYS A 175 -12.29 -2.61 5.33
CA LYS A 175 -11.11 -3.08 4.60
C LYS A 175 -11.43 -3.21 3.12
N VAL A 176 -10.69 -2.50 2.30
CA VAL A 176 -10.79 -2.55 0.83
C VAL A 176 -9.57 -3.30 0.30
N PHE A 177 -9.77 -4.52 -0.15
CA PHE A 177 -8.72 -5.33 -0.74
C PHE A 177 -8.51 -4.97 -2.20
N LEU A 178 -7.26 -4.80 -2.61
CA LEU A 178 -6.90 -4.64 -4.00
C LEU A 178 -6.75 -6.04 -4.65
N PRO A 179 -7.23 -6.23 -5.88
CA PRO A 179 -7.23 -7.54 -6.54
C PRO A 179 -5.83 -7.98 -6.98
N GLU A 180 -4.91 -7.05 -7.13
CA GLU A 180 -3.56 -7.28 -7.60
C GLU A 180 -2.63 -7.70 -6.44
N LYS A 181 -1.72 -8.63 -6.73
CA LYS A 181 -0.59 -8.93 -5.85
C LYS A 181 0.58 -8.00 -6.19
N ASN A 182 1.51 -7.86 -5.25
CA ASN A 182 2.72 -7.05 -5.42
C ASN A 182 2.45 -5.55 -5.65
N VAL A 183 1.37 -5.04 -5.08
CA VAL A 183 1.12 -3.59 -5.07
C VAL A 183 2.25 -2.90 -4.32
N LEU A 184 2.87 -1.89 -4.93
CA LEU A 184 4.01 -1.17 -4.35
C LEU A 184 3.56 -0.07 -3.37
N GLY A 185 2.38 0.47 -3.60
CA GLY A 185 1.80 1.53 -2.78
C GLY A 185 0.61 2.17 -3.46
N VAL A 186 0.03 3.15 -2.81
CA VAL A 186 -1.10 3.93 -3.29
C VAL A 186 -0.66 5.35 -3.58
N THR A 187 -0.95 5.84 -4.77
CA THR A 187 -0.61 7.20 -5.18
C THR A 187 -1.67 8.22 -4.72
N ALA A 188 -2.92 7.86 -4.83
CA ALA A 188 -4.05 8.69 -4.42
C ALA A 188 -5.28 7.82 -4.17
N VAL A 189 -6.09 8.22 -3.19
CA VAL A 189 -7.41 7.66 -2.93
C VAL A 189 -8.41 8.80 -2.97
N MET A 190 -9.36 8.72 -3.88
CA MET A 190 -10.38 9.73 -4.09
C MET A 190 -11.75 9.14 -3.88
N GLN A 191 -12.70 9.95 -3.47
CA GLN A 191 -14.11 9.59 -3.33
C GLN A 191 -14.96 10.53 -4.15
N LYS A 192 -15.94 9.95 -4.84
CA LYS A 192 -16.95 10.69 -5.59
C LYS A 192 -18.33 10.24 -5.17
N ASP A 193 -19.26 11.17 -5.06
CA ASP A 193 -20.65 10.84 -4.76
C ASP A 193 -21.31 10.15 -5.96
N GLY A 194 -22.16 9.17 -5.66
CA GLY A 194 -22.88 8.38 -6.63
C GLY A 194 -22.19 7.06 -6.98
N THR A 195 -23.00 6.13 -7.47
CA THR A 195 -22.59 4.77 -7.87
C THR A 195 -22.44 4.64 -9.39
N SER A 196 -22.61 5.72 -10.13
CA SER A 196 -22.75 5.74 -11.60
C SER A 196 -21.43 5.62 -12.37
N ILE A 197 -20.28 5.46 -11.70
CA ILE A 197 -19.03 5.15 -12.39
C ILE A 197 -19.06 3.68 -12.84
N GLN A 198 -19.71 3.42 -13.96
CA GLN A 198 -19.79 2.07 -14.54
C GLN A 198 -18.48 1.63 -15.19
N SER A 199 -17.69 2.56 -15.71
CA SER A 199 -16.35 2.33 -16.28
C SER A 199 -15.23 2.62 -15.26
N LEU A 200 -14.00 2.29 -15.62
CA LEU A 200 -12.84 2.74 -14.83
C LEU A 200 -12.79 4.28 -14.77
N PRO A 201 -12.47 4.87 -13.62
CA PRO A 201 -12.39 6.31 -13.45
C PRO A 201 -11.44 6.94 -14.47
N LYS A 202 -11.86 8.07 -15.03
CA LYS A 202 -11.08 8.86 -15.97
C LYS A 202 -10.43 10.04 -15.23
N ASN A 203 -9.52 10.75 -15.90
CA ASN A 203 -8.86 11.94 -15.32
C ASN A 203 -9.86 12.98 -14.83
N THR A 204 -11.01 13.12 -15.51
CA THR A 204 -12.10 14.02 -15.11
C THR A 204 -12.72 13.63 -13.76
N ASP A 205 -12.77 12.35 -13.44
CA ASP A 205 -13.32 11.87 -12.16
C ASP A 205 -12.38 12.21 -11.00
N PHE A 206 -11.06 12.15 -11.24
CA PHE A 206 -10.07 12.58 -10.25
C PHE A 206 -10.12 14.09 -9.98
N ILE A 207 -10.38 14.92 -11.01
CA ILE A 207 -10.52 16.36 -10.88
C ILE A 207 -11.82 16.71 -10.14
N ASN A 208 -12.90 15.97 -10.42
CA ASN A 208 -14.24 16.21 -9.87
C ASN A 208 -14.54 15.33 -8.65
N ALA A 209 -13.52 14.78 -7.99
CA ALA A 209 -13.71 14.02 -6.77
C ALA A 209 -14.26 14.91 -5.66
N THR A 210 -15.25 14.39 -4.91
CA THR A 210 -15.89 15.10 -3.80
C THR A 210 -14.93 15.27 -2.63
N SER A 211 -14.13 14.24 -2.36
CA SER A 211 -13.16 14.25 -1.29
C SER A 211 -11.94 13.40 -1.59
N LYS A 212 -10.83 13.75 -0.94
CA LYS A 212 -9.56 13.02 -0.98
C LYS A 212 -9.34 12.33 0.36
N TRP A 213 -8.85 11.10 0.30
CA TRP A 213 -8.41 10.34 1.45
C TRP A 213 -6.90 10.38 1.56
N TYR A 214 -6.39 10.43 2.78
CA TYR A 214 -4.96 10.57 3.06
C TYR A 214 -4.45 9.34 3.79
N GLU A 215 -3.32 8.83 3.33
CA GLU A 215 -2.62 7.77 4.02
C GLU A 215 -1.95 8.32 5.29
N VAL A 216 -2.15 7.61 6.39
CA VAL A 216 -1.56 7.92 7.70
C VAL A 216 -0.87 6.67 8.27
N GLU A 217 0.06 6.87 9.19
CA GLU A 217 0.72 5.75 9.87
C GLU A 217 -0.22 5.05 10.86
N ALA A 218 -1.05 5.81 11.53
CA ALA A 218 -2.08 5.33 12.45
C ALA A 218 -3.36 6.16 12.28
N LEU A 219 -4.53 5.52 12.36
CA LEU A 219 -5.82 6.21 12.18
C LEU A 219 -6.11 7.28 13.24
N VAL A 220 -5.41 7.28 14.36
CA VAL A 220 -5.48 8.32 15.39
C VAL A 220 -4.81 9.63 14.95
N GLN A 221 -3.93 9.58 13.95
CA GLN A 221 -3.26 10.77 13.43
C GLN A 221 -4.24 11.65 12.65
N ASP A 222 -4.58 12.79 13.19
CA ASP A 222 -5.56 13.75 12.64
C ASP A 222 -4.96 14.76 11.66
N LYS A 223 -3.62 14.91 11.64
CA LYS A 223 -2.91 15.87 10.81
C LYS A 223 -2.08 15.18 9.76
N VAL A 224 -2.19 15.68 8.54
CA VAL A 224 -1.41 15.21 7.39
C VAL A 224 -0.66 16.39 6.78
N PHE A 225 0.59 16.16 6.41
CA PHE A 225 1.36 17.16 5.66
C PHE A 225 0.95 17.13 4.19
N VAL A 226 0.35 18.23 3.73
CA VAL A 226 -0.05 18.40 2.33
C VAL A 226 0.98 19.28 1.64
N GLU A 227 1.71 18.68 0.69
CA GLU A 227 2.70 19.39 -0.12
C GLU A 227 2.03 20.39 -1.05
N ASP A 228 2.55 21.61 -1.08
CA ASP A 228 2.16 22.66 -2.03
C ASP A 228 3.04 22.54 -3.27
N SER A 229 2.54 21.88 -4.30
CA SER A 229 3.26 21.66 -5.56
C SER A 229 3.57 22.96 -6.32
N SER A 230 2.90 24.09 -5.98
CA SER A 230 3.18 25.40 -6.56
C SER A 230 4.43 26.05 -5.96
N LYS A 231 4.85 25.61 -4.80
CA LYS A 231 6.02 26.11 -4.08
C LYS A 231 7.14 25.10 -4.11
N ARG A 232 8.29 25.51 -4.64
CA ARG A 232 9.50 24.68 -4.63
C ARG A 232 10.50 25.26 -3.64
N SER A 233 11.15 24.38 -2.88
CA SER A 233 12.27 24.76 -2.05
C SER A 233 13.54 24.88 -2.91
N ASP A 234 14.36 25.87 -2.63
CA ASP A 234 15.69 26.00 -3.24
C ASP A 234 16.66 24.91 -2.80
N LYS A 235 16.27 24.13 -1.76
CA LYS A 235 17.09 23.03 -1.24
C LYS A 235 16.51 21.69 -1.67
N PRO A 236 17.34 20.75 -2.18
CA PRO A 236 16.89 19.41 -2.54
C PRO A 236 16.36 18.66 -1.32
N GLY A 237 15.26 17.92 -1.51
CA GLY A 237 14.67 17.09 -0.47
C GLY A 237 13.77 17.82 0.52
N ILE A 238 13.69 19.15 0.46
CA ILE A 238 12.76 19.91 1.32
C ILE A 238 11.44 20.10 0.59
N LYS A 239 10.37 19.56 1.18
CA LYS A 239 9.00 19.76 0.72
C LYS A 239 8.37 20.93 1.44
N ILE A 240 7.80 21.85 0.68
CA ILE A 240 7.05 22.99 1.22
C ILE A 240 5.57 22.60 1.21
N GLY A 241 4.90 22.76 2.32
CA GLY A 241 3.50 22.41 2.45
C GLY A 241 2.94 22.90 3.78
N LYS A 242 1.75 22.45 4.09
CA LYS A 242 1.06 22.76 5.34
C LYS A 242 0.52 21.50 6.01
N TRP A 243 0.46 21.52 7.33
CA TRP A 243 -0.28 20.55 8.09
C TRP A 243 -1.77 20.86 7.99
N GLN A 244 -2.55 19.86 7.62
CA GLN A 244 -3.99 19.97 7.48
C GLN A 244 -4.65 18.88 8.32
N ASN A 245 -5.68 19.24 9.07
CA ASN A 245 -6.55 18.26 9.71
C ASN A 245 -7.38 17.57 8.63
N THR A 246 -7.53 16.27 8.74
CA THR A 246 -8.36 15.50 7.84
C THR A 246 -9.06 14.36 8.58
N ASP A 247 -10.34 14.20 8.30
CA ASP A 247 -11.13 13.07 8.79
C ASP A 247 -11.08 11.89 7.83
N ASN A 248 -10.81 12.15 6.55
CA ASN A 248 -10.71 11.12 5.53
C ASN A 248 -9.30 10.50 5.56
N ARG A 249 -9.14 9.48 6.37
CA ARG A 249 -7.86 8.81 6.64
C ARG A 249 -7.94 7.32 6.36
N PHE A 250 -6.85 6.75 5.90
CA PHE A 250 -6.70 5.32 5.75
C PHE A 250 -5.28 4.88 6.10
N ILE A 251 -5.15 3.63 6.47
CA ILE A 251 -3.86 2.94 6.58
C ILE A 251 -3.78 1.85 5.51
N SER A 252 -2.59 1.61 5.01
CA SER A 252 -2.34 0.56 4.04
C SER A 252 -1.50 -0.55 4.65
N GLU A 253 -1.86 -1.80 4.37
CA GLU A 253 -1.19 -2.97 4.91
C GLU A 253 -1.14 -4.11 3.90
N TYR A 254 -0.21 -5.04 4.15
CA TYR A 254 -0.12 -6.30 3.42
C TYR A 254 -0.67 -7.45 4.26
N THR A 255 -1.30 -8.41 3.59
CA THR A 255 -1.57 -9.71 4.21
C THR A 255 -0.33 -10.62 4.16
N PRO A 256 -0.26 -11.66 4.98
CA PRO A 256 0.80 -12.65 4.89
C PRO A 256 0.93 -13.30 3.49
N GLU A 257 -0.17 -13.39 2.76
CA GLU A 257 -0.25 -13.95 1.40
C GLU A 257 0.21 -12.97 0.31
N GLY A 258 0.51 -11.72 0.69
CA GLY A 258 1.01 -10.67 -0.23
C GLY A 258 -0.08 -9.85 -0.92
N PHE A 259 -1.33 -9.92 -0.46
CA PHE A 259 -2.37 -9.00 -0.90
C PHE A 259 -2.25 -7.68 -0.17
N PHE A 260 -2.61 -6.62 -0.86
CA PHE A 260 -2.61 -5.27 -0.31
C PHE A 260 -4.03 -4.81 -0.01
N PHE A 261 -4.24 -4.18 1.12
CA PHE A 261 -5.54 -3.64 1.48
C PHE A 261 -5.43 -2.30 2.18
N LEU A 262 -6.50 -1.53 2.08
CA LEU A 262 -6.68 -0.26 2.75
C LEU A 262 -7.69 -0.46 3.88
N THR A 263 -7.38 0.02 5.07
CA THR A 263 -8.33 0.13 6.17
C THR A 263 -8.74 1.59 6.31
N LEU A 264 -10.00 1.87 6.04
CA LEU A 264 -10.57 3.22 6.15
C LEU A 264 -10.86 3.57 7.62
N GLY A 265 -11.12 4.83 7.91
CA GLY A 265 -11.43 5.27 9.27
C GLY A 265 -12.66 4.61 9.87
N GLY A 266 -12.74 4.60 11.20
CA GLY A 266 -13.80 3.95 11.97
C GLY A 266 -15.10 4.76 12.10
N GLY A 267 -15.05 6.04 11.71
CA GLY A 267 -16.14 6.97 11.99
C GLY A 267 -16.17 7.38 13.47
N SER A 268 -16.98 8.36 13.80
CA SER A 268 -17.52 8.48 15.14
C SER A 268 -18.70 7.50 15.20
N SER A 269 -18.48 6.27 15.59
CA SER A 269 -19.60 5.45 15.96
C SER A 269 -20.30 6.18 17.10
N SER A 270 -21.59 6.45 16.93
CA SER A 270 -22.44 6.59 18.10
C SER A 270 -22.16 5.33 18.91
N ALA A 271 -21.58 5.52 20.08
CA ALA A 271 -20.91 4.50 20.86
C ALA A 271 -21.85 3.41 21.42
N GLU A 272 -23.09 3.39 20.98
CA GLU A 272 -24.11 2.49 21.49
C GLU A 272 -23.97 1.05 20.97
N ASP A 273 -23.49 0.85 19.73
CA ASP A 273 -23.46 -0.51 19.16
C ASP A 273 -22.20 -1.34 19.49
N SER A 274 -21.10 -0.72 19.88
CA SER A 274 -19.85 -1.45 20.16
C SER A 274 -19.60 -1.72 21.66
N LEU A 275 -20.40 -1.15 22.53
CA LEU A 275 -20.26 -1.27 23.98
C LEU A 275 -21.10 -2.41 24.59
N ASP A 276 -22.09 -2.92 23.87
CA ASP A 276 -22.91 -4.04 24.36
C ASP A 276 -22.11 -5.35 24.54
N GLU A 277 -21.08 -5.58 23.73
CA GLU A 277 -20.20 -6.76 23.91
C GLU A 277 -19.21 -6.61 25.09
N LEU A 278 -18.81 -5.38 25.44
CA LEU A 278 -17.88 -5.11 26.54
C LEU A 278 -18.61 -4.91 27.89
N SER A 279 -19.89 -4.57 27.88
CA SER A 279 -20.70 -4.38 29.08
C SER A 279 -21.03 -5.71 29.79
N SER A 280 -20.90 -6.83 29.11
CA SER A 280 -21.12 -8.17 29.70
C SER A 280 -20.09 -8.53 30.78
N THR A 281 -18.98 -7.82 30.91
CA THR A 281 -17.90 -8.09 31.87
C THR A 281 -17.92 -7.25 33.13
N GLY A 282 -18.93 -6.40 33.32
CA GLY A 282 -19.18 -5.69 34.61
C GLY A 282 -18.23 -4.53 34.93
N TYR A 283 -17.27 -4.22 34.08
CA TYR A 283 -16.43 -3.01 34.24
C TYR A 283 -16.97 -1.88 33.36
N LYS A 284 -17.60 -0.90 34.01
CA LYS A 284 -17.94 0.39 33.40
C LYS A 284 -16.66 1.24 33.27
N LEU A 285 -15.82 0.91 32.29
CA LEU A 285 -14.89 1.88 31.76
C LEU A 285 -15.71 2.80 30.85
N ASP A 286 -15.80 4.06 31.18
CA ASP A 286 -16.45 5.04 30.32
C ASP A 286 -15.52 5.35 29.13
N LEU A 287 -15.41 4.38 28.25
CA LEU A 287 -14.70 4.47 26.98
C LEU A 287 -15.28 5.56 26.09
N ASN A 288 -16.53 5.99 26.34
CA ASN A 288 -17.17 7.07 25.59
C ASN A 288 -16.47 8.42 25.79
N GLN A 289 -16.00 8.74 26.99
CA GLN A 289 -15.20 9.94 27.19
C GLN A 289 -13.84 9.89 26.52
N TYR A 290 -13.25 8.71 26.45
CA TYR A 290 -11.94 8.52 25.79
C TYR A 290 -12.07 8.45 24.26
N MET A 291 -13.12 7.79 23.75
CA MET A 291 -13.36 7.60 22.32
C MET A 291 -13.96 8.85 21.64
N ASN A 292 -14.74 9.66 22.35
CA ASN A 292 -15.29 10.93 21.82
C ASN A 292 -14.22 11.97 21.51
N ASN A 293 -13.03 11.88 22.13
CA ASN A 293 -11.90 12.76 21.86
C ASN A 293 -10.90 12.17 20.84
N LEU A 294 -11.00 10.88 20.53
CA LEU A 294 -10.12 10.18 19.57
C LEU A 294 -10.90 9.88 18.28
N SER A 295 -10.97 10.88 17.40
CA SER A 295 -11.44 10.62 16.05
C SER A 295 -10.49 9.63 15.35
N LEU A 296 -10.98 8.44 15.04
CA LEU A 296 -10.24 7.41 14.28
C LEU A 296 -10.47 7.55 12.76
N GLY A 297 -10.82 8.75 12.32
CA GLY A 297 -11.13 9.04 10.94
C GLY A 297 -12.58 8.73 10.57
N ARG A 298 -13.02 9.21 9.44
CA ARG A 298 -14.39 9.08 8.95
C ARG A 298 -14.61 7.73 8.29
N SER A 299 -15.77 7.10 8.52
CA SER A 299 -16.22 5.96 7.70
C SER A 299 -16.60 6.44 6.30
N PRO A 300 -16.44 5.60 5.26
CA PRO A 300 -16.90 5.94 3.94
C PRO A 300 -18.43 6.08 3.92
N GLN A 301 -18.95 6.97 3.08
CA GLN A 301 -20.37 7.20 2.95
C GLN A 301 -20.99 6.17 1.98
N ALA A 302 -22.23 5.77 2.27
CA ALA A 302 -23.01 4.94 1.35
C ALA A 302 -23.28 5.68 0.02
N ASN A 303 -23.48 4.93 -1.04
CA ASN A 303 -23.72 5.43 -2.39
C ASN A 303 -22.62 6.34 -2.93
N THR A 304 -21.37 6.04 -2.56
CA THR A 304 -20.18 6.70 -3.09
C THR A 304 -19.28 5.69 -3.79
N THR A 305 -18.38 6.20 -4.62
CA THR A 305 -17.34 5.37 -5.26
C THR A 305 -15.97 5.86 -4.81
N ILE A 306 -15.17 4.95 -4.28
CA ILE A 306 -13.75 5.17 -3.94
C ILE A 306 -12.89 4.62 -5.10
N PHE A 307 -11.90 5.37 -5.51
CA PHE A 307 -10.96 5.02 -6.58
C PHE A 307 -9.58 5.62 -6.35
#